data_593349e1f2b749dff087de4d31369a64
#
_entry.id   593349e1f2b749dff087de4d31369a64
#
_cell.length_a   1.000
_cell.length_b   1.000
_cell.length_c   1.000
_cell.angle_alpha   90.00
_cell.angle_beta   90.00
_cell.angle_gamma   90.00
#
_symmetry.space_group_name_H-M   'P 1'
#
loop_
_entity.id
_entity.type
_entity.pdbx_description
1 polymer ?
#
loop_
_entity_poly.entity_id
_entity_poly.type
_entity_poly.pdbx_seq_one_letter_code
_entity_poly.pdbx_strand_id
1 'polypeptide(L)'
;MIVDDHRLFADAIRVTLTEMGMSVLGVYTTADTGLAGAREHRPDMVLLDLGLPDRPGLELGREILEELPETKVVALTALEDEKSVQDALKAGFHGYLTKQTEAARFQRALRSVQDGQSVFPQRQVGRNRERTDDELMAEQLTTREVEVLQLLAEGASSGQIAEQLRVSPNTVRTHVQGILSKLQVHSRLEAAAFAVRHQLVKVRF
;
A
#
# COMPACT_ATOMS: atom_id res chain seq x y z
N MET A 1 17.03 15.15 6.47
CA MET A 1 16.44 16.46 6.10
C MET A 1 14.92 16.36 6.23
N ILE A 2 14.22 17.45 6.59
CA ILE A 2 12.76 17.51 6.72
C ILE A 2 12.24 18.59 5.77
N VAL A 3 11.17 18.30 5.00
CA VAL A 3 10.45 19.27 4.17
C VAL A 3 8.97 19.20 4.55
N ASP A 4 8.50 20.17 5.31
CA ASP A 4 7.13 20.22 5.85
C ASP A 4 6.77 21.68 6.21
N ASP A 5 5.64 22.18 5.75
CA ASP A 5 5.17 23.55 6.02
C ASP A 5 4.60 23.71 7.45
N HIS A 6 4.29 22.59 8.11
CA HIS A 6 3.82 22.56 9.50
C HIS A 6 4.99 22.58 10.50
N ARG A 7 5.50 23.77 10.80
CA ARG A 7 6.71 23.97 11.64
C ARG A 7 6.68 23.24 12.98
N LEU A 8 5.54 23.26 13.70
CA LEU A 8 5.43 22.56 14.98
C LEU A 8 5.62 21.05 14.84
N PHE A 9 5.09 20.47 13.78
CA PHE A 9 5.25 19.05 13.48
C PHE A 9 6.71 18.73 13.09
N ALA A 10 7.32 19.54 12.24
CA ALA A 10 8.72 19.40 11.85
C ALA A 10 9.67 19.52 13.05
N ASP A 11 9.41 20.42 14.00
CA ASP A 11 10.18 20.55 15.24
C ASP A 11 10.03 19.33 16.15
N ALA A 12 8.83 18.78 16.28
CA ALA A 12 8.60 17.55 17.04
C ALA A 12 9.35 16.35 16.43
N ILE A 13 9.32 16.21 15.09
CA ILE A 13 10.08 15.17 14.38
C ILE A 13 11.58 15.39 14.55
N ARG A 14 12.07 16.60 14.47
CA ARG A 14 13.50 16.91 14.67
C ARG A 14 13.99 16.41 16.03
N VAL A 15 13.21 16.62 17.10
CA VAL A 15 13.54 16.09 18.44
C VAL A 15 13.62 14.56 18.40
N THR A 16 12.60 13.90 17.87
CA THR A 16 12.55 12.43 17.75
C THR A 16 13.73 11.86 16.94
N LEU A 17 14.10 12.50 15.82
CA LEU A 17 15.25 12.08 15.02
C LEU A 17 16.56 12.23 15.78
N THR A 18 16.74 13.33 16.52
CA THR A 18 17.91 13.57 17.34
C THR A 18 18.05 12.51 18.45
N GLU A 19 16.97 12.14 19.10
CA GLU A 19 16.92 11.06 20.10
C GLU A 19 17.27 9.68 19.48
N MET A 20 16.99 9.50 18.19
CA MET A 20 17.39 8.31 17.43
C MET A 20 18.86 8.32 17.00
N GLY A 21 19.61 9.39 17.28
CA GLY A 21 20.99 9.57 16.86
C GLY A 21 21.17 10.04 15.41
N MET A 22 20.08 10.52 14.78
CA MET A 22 20.10 11.06 13.41
C MET A 22 20.42 12.56 13.41
N SER A 23 21.29 13.00 12.52
CA SER A 23 21.56 14.43 12.30
C SER A 23 20.54 15.05 11.36
N VAL A 24 19.84 16.10 11.80
CA VAL A 24 18.89 16.84 10.97
C VAL A 24 19.60 17.99 10.28
N LEU A 25 19.90 17.85 8.99
CA LEU A 25 20.69 18.80 8.19
C LEU A 25 19.94 20.11 7.90
N GLY A 26 18.59 20.06 7.91
CA GLY A 26 17.75 21.23 7.71
C GLY A 26 16.27 20.91 7.77
N VAL A 27 15.46 21.97 8.01
CA VAL A 27 14.00 21.94 7.95
C VAL A 27 13.56 23.01 6.96
N TYR A 28 12.79 22.62 5.96
CA TYR A 28 12.36 23.45 4.85
C TYR A 28 10.83 23.45 4.78
N THR A 29 10.22 24.56 4.40
CA THR A 29 8.77 24.73 4.43
C THR A 29 8.14 24.80 3.04
N THR A 30 8.93 24.75 1.98
CA THR A 30 8.49 24.77 0.59
C THR A 30 9.27 23.76 -0.23
N ALA A 31 8.71 23.32 -1.34
CA ALA A 31 9.39 22.38 -2.23
C ALA A 31 10.67 22.98 -2.83
N ASP A 32 10.62 24.24 -3.25
CA ASP A 32 11.79 24.88 -3.85
C ASP A 32 12.96 25.02 -2.89
N THR A 33 12.70 25.43 -1.65
CA THR A 33 13.75 25.49 -0.62
C THR A 33 14.22 24.10 -0.19
N GLY A 34 13.31 23.10 -0.17
CA GLY A 34 13.63 21.71 0.10
C GLY A 34 14.58 21.12 -0.97
N LEU A 35 14.32 21.39 -2.24
CA LEU A 35 15.17 20.94 -3.33
C LEU A 35 16.58 21.57 -3.27
N ALA A 36 16.63 22.89 -3.05
CA ALA A 36 17.90 23.58 -2.85
C ALA A 36 18.72 23.00 -1.70
N GLY A 37 18.06 22.74 -0.56
CA GLY A 37 18.69 22.09 0.60
C GLY A 37 19.12 20.63 0.33
N ALA A 38 18.36 19.87 -0.46
CA ALA A 38 18.75 18.51 -0.85
C ALA A 38 20.02 18.51 -1.73
N ARG A 39 20.10 19.44 -2.68
CA ARG A 39 21.30 19.61 -3.53
C ARG A 39 22.54 20.00 -2.73
N GLU A 40 22.39 20.93 -1.77
CA GLU A 40 23.46 21.44 -0.92
C GLU A 40 23.98 20.37 0.04
N HIS A 41 23.07 19.70 0.75
CA HIS A 41 23.45 18.84 1.87
C HIS A 41 23.56 17.35 1.49
N ARG A 42 23.03 16.94 0.33
CA ARG A 42 22.99 15.53 -0.14
C ARG A 42 22.59 14.56 1.00
N PRO A 43 21.38 14.68 1.55
CA PRO A 43 20.98 13.93 2.73
C PRO A 43 20.83 12.44 2.41
N ASP A 44 21.14 11.56 3.37
CA ASP A 44 20.85 10.13 3.27
C ASP A 44 19.33 9.87 3.24
N MET A 45 18.55 10.74 3.90
CA MET A 45 17.08 10.60 3.98
C MET A 45 16.39 11.95 3.97
N VAL A 46 15.28 12.01 3.24
CA VAL A 46 14.33 13.15 3.23
C VAL A 46 12.99 12.69 3.75
N LEU A 47 12.51 13.31 4.82
CA LEU A 47 11.12 13.23 5.26
C LEU A 47 10.36 14.34 4.58
N LEU A 48 9.37 14.00 3.77
CA LEU A 48 8.74 14.90 2.83
C LEU A 48 7.22 14.95 3.00
N ASP A 49 6.69 16.11 3.35
CA ASP A 49 5.25 16.32 3.26
C ASP A 49 4.80 16.35 1.78
N LEU A 50 3.71 15.66 1.50
CA LEU A 50 3.11 15.65 0.17
C LEU A 50 2.26 16.91 -0.09
N GLY A 51 1.79 17.59 0.97
CA GLY A 51 0.93 18.77 0.91
C GLY A 51 1.68 20.09 1.07
N LEU A 52 2.75 20.32 0.31
CA LEU A 52 3.50 21.57 0.36
C LEU A 52 2.75 22.73 -0.32
N PRO A 53 2.99 24.00 0.10
CA PRO A 53 2.19 25.14 -0.33
C PRO A 53 2.48 25.62 -1.76
N ASP A 54 3.67 25.36 -2.27
CA ASP A 54 4.16 25.86 -3.57
C ASP A 54 3.96 24.86 -4.71
N ARG A 55 4.21 23.57 -4.47
CA ARG A 55 3.97 22.48 -5.42
C ARG A 55 3.82 21.13 -4.74
N PRO A 56 3.25 20.10 -5.40
CA PRO A 56 3.06 18.78 -4.83
C PRO A 56 4.38 18.16 -4.36
N GLY A 57 4.45 17.71 -3.10
CA GLY A 57 5.63 17.03 -2.56
C GLY A 57 6.01 15.75 -3.32
N LEU A 58 5.05 15.09 -3.98
CA LEU A 58 5.32 13.95 -4.85
C LEU A 58 6.26 14.31 -6.02
N GLU A 59 6.07 15.49 -6.62
CA GLU A 59 6.93 15.99 -7.70
C GLU A 59 8.33 16.29 -7.19
N LEU A 60 8.42 16.97 -6.04
CA LEU A 60 9.70 17.22 -5.37
C LEU A 60 10.45 15.92 -5.07
N GLY A 61 9.76 14.92 -4.54
CA GLY A 61 10.39 13.63 -4.22
C GLY A 61 10.94 12.91 -5.44
N ARG A 62 10.24 12.97 -6.58
CA ARG A 62 10.76 12.44 -7.86
C ARG A 62 12.02 13.18 -8.31
N GLU A 63 12.00 14.51 -8.30
CA GLU A 63 13.13 15.34 -8.69
C GLU A 63 14.36 15.09 -7.79
N ILE A 64 14.14 14.93 -6.46
CA ILE A 64 15.22 14.55 -5.54
C ILE A 64 15.79 13.18 -5.92
N LEU A 65 14.97 12.17 -6.20
CA LEU A 65 15.43 10.82 -6.53
C LEU A 65 16.13 10.76 -7.90
N GLU A 66 15.71 11.59 -8.86
CA GLU A 66 16.37 11.71 -10.17
C GLU A 66 17.78 12.32 -10.02
N GLU A 67 17.93 13.35 -9.18
CA GLU A 67 19.22 14.04 -8.99
C GLU A 67 20.13 13.35 -7.95
N LEU A 68 19.53 12.72 -6.94
CA LEU A 68 20.19 12.10 -5.80
C LEU A 68 19.66 10.67 -5.57
N PRO A 69 20.00 9.71 -6.43
CA PRO A 69 19.42 8.36 -6.41
C PRO A 69 19.74 7.56 -5.14
N GLU A 70 20.78 7.92 -4.39
CA GLU A 70 21.12 7.29 -3.11
C GLU A 70 20.29 7.83 -1.93
N THR A 71 19.61 8.97 -2.10
CA THR A 71 18.78 9.58 -1.08
C THR A 71 17.49 8.78 -0.88
N LYS A 72 17.17 8.43 0.35
CA LYS A 72 15.93 7.76 0.70
C LYS A 72 14.82 8.78 0.95
N VAL A 73 13.72 8.71 0.18
CA VAL A 73 12.58 9.61 0.35
C VAL A 73 11.47 8.87 1.08
N VAL A 74 11.00 9.45 2.19
CA VAL A 74 9.86 8.96 2.99
C VAL A 74 8.78 10.03 2.98
N ALA A 75 7.61 9.70 2.42
CA ALA A 75 6.46 10.59 2.44
C ALA A 75 5.88 10.70 3.86
N LEU A 76 5.55 11.93 4.25
CA LEU A 76 4.72 12.25 5.41
C LEU A 76 3.43 12.90 4.93
N THR A 77 2.28 12.51 5.47
CA THR A 77 0.99 13.04 5.04
C THR A 77 0.01 13.12 6.19
N ALA A 78 -0.93 14.06 6.12
CA ALA A 78 -2.01 14.15 7.10
C ALA A 78 -3.05 13.02 6.94
N LEU A 79 -3.25 12.53 5.71
CA LEU A 79 -4.24 11.50 5.36
C LEU A 79 -3.58 10.35 4.61
N GLU A 80 -4.08 9.15 4.85
CA GLU A 80 -3.71 7.95 4.12
C GLU A 80 -4.79 7.66 3.08
N ASP A 81 -4.48 7.94 1.81
CA ASP A 81 -5.32 7.55 0.69
C ASP A 81 -4.57 6.61 -0.26
N GLU A 82 -5.31 5.69 -0.85
CA GLU A 82 -4.75 4.61 -1.66
C GLU A 82 -3.98 5.12 -2.88
N LYS A 83 -4.48 6.18 -3.52
CA LYS A 83 -3.87 6.76 -4.71
C LYS A 83 -2.51 7.38 -4.38
N SER A 84 -2.43 8.19 -3.33
CA SER A 84 -1.18 8.84 -2.91
C SER A 84 -0.11 7.82 -2.53
N VAL A 85 -0.49 6.72 -1.87
CA VAL A 85 0.45 5.63 -1.55
C VAL A 85 0.97 4.96 -2.82
N GLN A 86 0.10 4.66 -3.81
CA GLN A 86 0.51 4.06 -5.08
C GLN A 86 1.39 5.01 -5.90
N ASP A 87 1.08 6.30 -5.90
CA ASP A 87 1.85 7.30 -6.63
C ASP A 87 3.25 7.48 -6.02
N ALA A 88 3.38 7.44 -4.68
CA ALA A 88 4.67 7.44 -3.98
C ALA A 88 5.50 6.17 -4.28
N LEU A 89 4.87 4.99 -4.30
CA LEU A 89 5.52 3.73 -4.71
C LEU A 89 6.07 3.81 -6.14
N LYS A 90 5.25 4.27 -7.09
CA LYS A 90 5.66 4.43 -8.50
C LYS A 90 6.77 5.48 -8.68
N ALA A 91 6.78 6.48 -7.81
CA ALA A 91 7.82 7.51 -7.79
C ALA A 91 9.16 7.01 -7.20
N GLY A 92 9.22 5.78 -6.68
CA GLY A 92 10.43 5.22 -6.10
C GLY A 92 10.67 5.62 -4.64
N PHE A 93 9.66 6.13 -3.92
CA PHE A 93 9.83 6.46 -2.52
C PHE A 93 10.13 5.21 -1.68
N HIS A 94 10.84 5.40 -0.60
CA HIS A 94 11.27 4.33 0.29
C HIS A 94 10.31 4.11 1.47
N GLY A 95 9.37 5.03 1.68
CA GLY A 95 8.37 4.89 2.73
C GLY A 95 7.20 5.86 2.59
N TYR A 96 6.10 5.51 3.26
CA TYR A 96 4.90 6.33 3.36
C TYR A 96 4.32 6.22 4.77
N LEU A 97 4.30 7.33 5.50
CA LEU A 97 3.85 7.41 6.88
C LEU A 97 2.82 8.52 7.02
N THR A 98 1.85 8.33 7.90
CA THR A 98 0.93 9.40 8.27
C THR A 98 1.50 10.23 9.41
N LYS A 99 1.19 11.53 9.45
CA LYS A 99 1.55 12.43 10.57
C LYS A 99 0.94 12.00 11.91
N GLN A 100 -0.04 11.09 11.87
CA GLN A 100 -0.68 10.49 13.05
C GLN A 100 -0.01 9.17 13.48
N THR A 101 1.05 8.75 12.81
CA THR A 101 1.77 7.52 13.15
C THR A 101 2.35 7.62 14.56
N GLU A 102 2.07 6.63 15.39
CA GLU A 102 2.61 6.54 16.75
C GLU A 102 4.14 6.60 16.76
N ALA A 103 4.74 7.34 17.72
CA ALA A 103 6.17 7.60 17.76
C ALA A 103 7.04 6.34 17.68
N ALA A 104 6.67 5.27 18.40
CA ALA A 104 7.41 4.01 18.38
C ALA A 104 7.36 3.32 17.00
N ARG A 105 6.22 3.40 16.29
CA ARG A 105 6.06 2.88 14.93
C ARG A 105 6.85 3.73 13.93
N PHE A 106 6.80 5.05 14.06
CA PHE A 106 7.56 5.99 13.25
C PHE A 106 9.06 5.72 13.34
N GLN A 107 9.61 5.58 14.56
CA GLN A 107 11.02 5.27 14.78
C GLN A 107 11.43 3.93 14.13
N ARG A 108 10.61 2.87 14.31
CA ARG A 108 10.87 1.57 13.66
C ARG A 108 10.86 1.68 12.13
N ALA A 109 9.90 2.39 11.58
CA ALA A 109 9.78 2.60 10.14
C ALA A 109 11.03 3.28 9.56
N LEU A 110 11.52 4.35 10.20
CA LEU A 110 12.72 5.04 9.73
C LEU A 110 13.99 4.17 9.81
N ARG A 111 14.12 3.35 10.86
CA ARG A 111 15.22 2.37 10.95
C ARG A 111 15.16 1.36 9.81
N SER A 112 13.97 0.79 9.54
CA SER A 112 13.79 -0.13 8.43
C SER A 112 14.17 0.52 7.09
N VAL A 113 13.81 1.79 6.88
CA VAL A 113 14.22 2.53 5.66
C VAL A 113 15.74 2.72 5.63
N GLN A 114 16.39 3.03 6.76
CA GLN A 114 17.86 3.10 6.85
C GLN A 114 18.52 1.78 6.45
N ASP A 115 17.93 0.65 6.87
CA ASP A 115 18.40 -0.70 6.55
C ASP A 115 18.07 -1.14 5.11
N GLY A 116 17.53 -0.23 4.28
CA GLY A 116 17.21 -0.49 2.87
C GLY A 116 15.87 -1.16 2.63
N GLN A 117 15.02 -1.28 3.65
CA GLN A 117 13.67 -1.82 3.50
C GLN A 117 12.68 -0.70 3.14
N SER A 118 11.69 -1.02 2.29
CA SER A 118 10.60 -0.09 2.02
C SER A 118 9.48 -0.23 3.06
N VAL A 119 8.94 0.90 3.53
CA VAL A 119 7.88 0.94 4.54
C VAL A 119 6.65 1.65 4.01
N PHE A 120 5.63 0.86 3.67
CA PHE A 120 4.33 1.34 3.19
C PHE A 120 3.19 0.71 3.98
N PRO A 121 1.98 1.31 4.00
CA PRO A 121 0.81 0.69 4.62
C PRO A 121 0.54 -0.70 4.03
N GLN A 122 0.40 -1.72 4.90
CA GLN A 122 0.32 -3.13 4.48
C GLN A 122 -0.82 -3.45 3.48
N ARG A 123 -1.89 -2.66 3.48
CA ARG A 123 -2.99 -2.80 2.50
C ARG A 123 -2.57 -2.47 1.07
N GLN A 124 -1.44 -1.81 0.88
CA GLN A 124 -1.00 -1.25 -0.39
C GLN A 124 0.25 -1.95 -0.96
N VAL A 125 1.11 -2.50 -0.10
CA VAL A 125 2.33 -3.21 -0.51
C VAL A 125 2.01 -4.55 -1.20
N GLY A 126 0.82 -5.10 -0.91
CA GLY A 126 0.33 -6.33 -1.58
C GLY A 126 0.00 -6.16 -3.06
N ARG A 127 -0.18 -4.91 -3.55
CA ARG A 127 -0.54 -4.66 -4.96
C ARG A 127 0.65 -4.40 -5.90
N ASN A 128 1.86 -4.16 -5.37
CA ASN A 128 3.07 -3.97 -6.19
C ASN A 128 4.13 -5.08 -6.03
N ARG A 129 3.84 -6.17 -5.28
CA ARG A 129 4.46 -7.46 -5.58
C ARG A 129 4.00 -7.82 -6.99
N GLU A 130 4.91 -8.32 -7.83
CA GLU A 130 4.53 -9.05 -9.04
C GLU A 130 3.23 -9.77 -8.72
N ARG A 131 2.13 -9.40 -9.41
CA ARG A 131 0.81 -10.02 -9.21
C ARG A 131 1.06 -11.50 -9.25
N THR A 132 0.83 -12.18 -8.16
CA THR A 132 0.95 -13.64 -8.19
C THR A 132 -0.05 -14.14 -9.23
N ASP A 133 0.28 -15.20 -9.93
CA ASP A 133 -0.63 -15.83 -10.90
C ASP A 133 -2.02 -16.02 -10.26
N ASP A 134 -2.08 -16.26 -8.97
CA ASP A 134 -3.30 -16.41 -8.15
C ASP A 134 -4.16 -15.14 -8.09
N GLU A 135 -3.56 -13.95 -7.99
CA GLU A 135 -4.29 -12.66 -7.99
C GLU A 135 -4.82 -12.32 -9.39
N LEU A 136 -4.04 -12.61 -10.41
CA LEU A 136 -4.47 -12.46 -11.81
C LEU A 136 -5.64 -13.41 -12.14
N MET A 137 -5.63 -14.63 -11.60
CA MET A 137 -6.71 -15.59 -11.73
C MET A 137 -7.99 -15.11 -11.03
N ALA A 138 -7.86 -14.54 -9.84
CA ALA A 138 -9.00 -13.99 -9.07
C ALA A 138 -9.68 -12.82 -9.78
N GLU A 139 -8.93 -11.95 -10.43
CA GLU A 139 -9.47 -10.82 -11.22
C GLU A 139 -10.27 -11.24 -12.45
N GLN A 140 -10.08 -12.46 -12.94
CA GLN A 140 -10.86 -13.01 -14.07
C GLN A 140 -12.27 -13.44 -13.68
N LEU A 141 -12.57 -13.52 -12.38
CA LEU A 141 -13.89 -13.89 -11.93
C LEU A 141 -14.92 -12.79 -12.20
N THR A 142 -16.04 -13.16 -12.76
CA THR A 142 -17.18 -12.25 -12.89
C THR A 142 -17.84 -12.01 -11.53
N THR A 143 -18.59 -10.92 -11.40
CA THR A 143 -19.36 -10.62 -10.17
C THR A 143 -20.21 -11.82 -9.72
N ARG A 144 -20.82 -12.54 -10.68
CA ARG A 144 -21.64 -13.71 -10.39
C ARG A 144 -20.85 -14.91 -9.92
N GLU A 145 -19.66 -15.11 -10.43
CA GLU A 145 -18.74 -16.16 -9.97
C GLU A 145 -18.22 -15.86 -8.57
N VAL A 146 -17.96 -14.61 -8.22
CA VAL A 146 -17.59 -14.19 -6.86
C VAL A 146 -18.71 -14.46 -5.87
N GLU A 147 -19.98 -14.16 -6.21
CA GLU A 147 -21.14 -14.49 -5.37
C GLU A 147 -21.26 -16.01 -5.13
N VAL A 148 -21.10 -16.82 -6.18
CA VAL A 148 -21.10 -18.28 -6.06
C VAL A 148 -19.92 -18.77 -5.20
N LEU A 149 -18.73 -18.20 -5.38
CA LEU A 149 -17.53 -18.55 -4.62
C LEU A 149 -17.67 -18.20 -3.12
N GLN A 150 -18.32 -17.07 -2.79
CA GLN A 150 -18.66 -16.69 -1.42
C GLN A 150 -19.49 -17.79 -0.74
N LEU A 151 -20.56 -18.25 -1.41
CA LEU A 151 -21.46 -19.27 -0.87
C LEU A 151 -20.80 -20.66 -0.78
N LEU A 152 -19.90 -20.98 -1.72
CA LEU A 152 -19.07 -22.19 -1.62
C LEU A 152 -18.15 -22.16 -0.41
N ALA A 153 -17.54 -21.02 -0.11
CA ALA A 153 -16.67 -20.85 1.05
C ALA A 153 -17.45 -20.93 2.39
N GLU A 154 -18.72 -20.55 2.37
CA GLU A 154 -19.66 -20.73 3.50
C GLU A 154 -20.19 -22.17 3.63
N GLY A 155 -19.78 -23.07 2.73
CA GLY A 155 -20.18 -24.48 2.76
C GLY A 155 -21.54 -24.78 2.13
N ALA A 156 -22.14 -23.85 1.38
CA ALA A 156 -23.43 -24.04 0.76
C ALA A 156 -23.42 -25.11 -0.35
N SER A 157 -24.45 -25.98 -0.37
CA SER A 157 -24.68 -26.95 -1.44
C SER A 157 -25.16 -26.25 -2.72
N SER A 158 -25.03 -26.91 -3.88
CA SER A 158 -25.49 -26.34 -5.16
C SER A 158 -27.00 -26.00 -5.16
N GLY A 159 -27.79 -26.74 -4.41
CA GLY A 159 -29.22 -26.45 -4.24
C GLY A 159 -29.48 -25.17 -3.47
N GLN A 160 -28.78 -24.98 -2.35
CA GLN A 160 -28.84 -23.78 -1.53
C GLN A 160 -28.34 -22.54 -2.30
N ILE A 161 -27.24 -22.68 -3.05
CA ILE A 161 -26.72 -21.61 -3.91
C ILE A 161 -27.77 -21.24 -4.99
N ALA A 162 -28.38 -22.25 -5.63
CA ALA A 162 -29.39 -22.04 -6.64
C ALA A 162 -30.59 -21.27 -6.10
N GLU A 163 -31.08 -21.64 -4.92
CA GLU A 163 -32.19 -20.99 -4.21
C GLU A 163 -31.84 -19.54 -3.83
N GLN A 164 -30.72 -19.32 -3.16
CA GLN A 164 -30.25 -17.98 -2.72
C GLN A 164 -30.06 -17.03 -3.90
N LEU A 165 -29.44 -17.52 -4.97
CA LEU A 165 -29.15 -16.72 -6.15
C LEU A 165 -30.28 -16.67 -7.16
N ARG A 166 -31.38 -17.36 -6.91
CA ARG A 166 -32.57 -17.49 -7.79
C ARG A 166 -32.24 -17.94 -9.21
N VAL A 167 -31.40 -18.95 -9.32
CA VAL A 167 -30.96 -19.55 -10.59
C VAL A 167 -31.19 -21.06 -10.58
N SER A 168 -31.08 -21.72 -11.73
CA SER A 168 -31.16 -23.19 -11.79
C SER A 168 -29.92 -23.86 -11.20
N PRO A 169 -30.02 -25.07 -10.62
CA PRO A 169 -28.83 -25.84 -10.18
C PRO A 169 -27.86 -26.09 -11.31
N ASN A 170 -28.32 -26.16 -12.53
CA ASN A 170 -27.45 -26.31 -13.70
C ASN A 170 -26.60 -25.04 -13.97
N THR A 171 -27.23 -23.86 -13.79
CA THR A 171 -26.54 -22.56 -13.87
C THR A 171 -25.42 -22.45 -12.79
N VAL A 172 -25.71 -22.89 -11.55
CA VAL A 172 -24.69 -22.96 -10.49
C VAL A 172 -23.53 -23.87 -10.90
N ARG A 173 -23.83 -25.04 -11.49
CA ARG A 173 -22.78 -25.97 -11.96
C ARG A 173 -21.89 -25.31 -13.02
N THR A 174 -22.47 -24.57 -13.95
CA THR A 174 -21.71 -23.82 -14.98
C THR A 174 -20.80 -22.77 -14.35
N HIS A 175 -21.31 -21.98 -13.39
CA HIS A 175 -20.48 -21.00 -12.69
C HIS A 175 -19.34 -21.67 -11.90
N VAL A 176 -19.62 -22.77 -11.21
CA VAL A 176 -18.58 -23.51 -10.49
C VAL A 176 -17.50 -24.00 -11.45
N GLN A 177 -17.85 -24.55 -12.62
CA GLN A 177 -16.86 -24.96 -13.60
C GLN A 177 -16.04 -23.78 -14.12
N GLY A 178 -16.68 -22.63 -14.36
CA GLY A 178 -15.98 -21.39 -14.73
C GLY A 178 -14.97 -20.96 -13.67
N ILE A 179 -15.38 -20.98 -12.38
CA ILE A 179 -14.52 -20.68 -11.23
C ILE A 179 -13.31 -21.62 -11.20
N LEU A 180 -13.55 -22.96 -11.25
CA LEU A 180 -12.48 -23.95 -11.19
C LEU A 180 -11.46 -23.76 -12.32
N SER A 181 -11.94 -23.49 -13.54
CA SER A 181 -11.08 -23.23 -14.71
C SER A 181 -10.27 -21.94 -14.54
N LYS A 182 -10.89 -20.85 -14.09
CA LYS A 182 -10.22 -19.53 -13.95
C LYS A 182 -9.22 -19.50 -12.80
N LEU A 183 -9.53 -20.18 -11.70
CA LEU A 183 -8.62 -20.32 -10.54
C LEU A 183 -7.61 -21.47 -10.70
N GLN A 184 -7.68 -22.24 -11.78
CA GLN A 184 -6.82 -23.40 -12.05
C GLN A 184 -6.82 -24.44 -10.91
N VAL A 185 -7.98 -24.63 -10.27
CA VAL A 185 -8.19 -25.62 -9.20
C VAL A 185 -9.12 -26.74 -9.65
N HIS A 186 -9.02 -27.90 -9.00
CA HIS A 186 -9.68 -29.13 -9.48
C HIS A 186 -10.91 -29.52 -8.65
N SER A 187 -11.16 -28.84 -7.52
CA SER A 187 -12.28 -29.15 -6.64
C SER A 187 -12.90 -27.91 -6.04
N ARG A 188 -14.18 -28.03 -5.63
CA ARG A 188 -14.90 -26.98 -4.90
C ARG A 188 -14.24 -26.61 -3.59
N LEU A 189 -13.66 -27.60 -2.91
CA LEU A 189 -12.96 -27.40 -1.65
C LEU A 189 -11.69 -26.59 -1.87
N GLU A 190 -10.95 -26.88 -2.94
CA GLU A 190 -9.78 -26.09 -3.32
C GLU A 190 -10.15 -24.66 -3.70
N ALA A 191 -11.25 -24.44 -4.45
CA ALA A 191 -11.76 -23.11 -4.77
C ALA A 191 -12.14 -22.32 -3.52
N ALA A 192 -12.85 -22.95 -2.57
CA ALA A 192 -13.20 -22.34 -1.29
C ALA A 192 -11.95 -21.99 -0.46
N ALA A 193 -10.99 -22.92 -0.35
CA ALA A 193 -9.72 -22.69 0.35
C ALA A 193 -8.88 -21.58 -0.30
N PHE A 194 -8.85 -21.53 -1.64
CA PHE A 194 -8.23 -20.45 -2.41
C PHE A 194 -8.87 -19.10 -2.06
N ALA A 195 -10.21 -19.02 -2.10
CA ALA A 195 -10.96 -17.80 -1.82
C ALA A 195 -10.70 -17.25 -0.40
N VAL A 196 -10.62 -18.13 0.60
CA VAL A 196 -10.31 -17.76 1.99
C VAL A 196 -8.87 -17.32 2.13
N ARG A 197 -7.91 -18.06 1.55
CA ARG A 197 -6.47 -17.76 1.61
C ARG A 197 -6.14 -16.40 1.01
N HIS A 198 -6.76 -16.07 -0.14
CA HIS A 198 -6.53 -14.84 -0.87
C HIS A 198 -7.52 -13.73 -0.53
N GLN A 199 -8.32 -13.90 0.55
CA GLN A 199 -9.28 -12.91 1.07
C GLN A 199 -10.30 -12.41 0.02
N LEU A 200 -10.64 -13.23 -0.96
CA LEU A 200 -11.63 -12.90 -1.99
C LEU A 200 -13.06 -12.89 -1.46
N VAL A 201 -13.28 -13.55 -0.33
CA VAL A 201 -14.58 -13.75 0.31
C VAL A 201 -14.49 -13.52 1.81
N LYS A 202 -15.60 -13.03 2.42
CA LYS A 202 -15.69 -12.83 3.87
C LYS A 202 -16.44 -14.01 4.48
N VAL A 203 -15.73 -14.94 5.10
CA VAL A 203 -16.37 -16.04 5.85
C VAL A 203 -16.75 -15.51 7.24
N ARG A 204 -18.06 -15.55 7.57
CA ARG A 204 -18.54 -15.30 8.93
C ARG A 204 -18.60 -16.67 9.62
N PHE A 205 -17.75 -16.88 10.60
CA PHE A 205 -17.83 -18.00 11.53
C PHE A 205 -18.84 -17.71 12.64
#